data_6c5b4318c1ca40548aba814bbea5ae6d
#
_entry.id   6c5b4318c1ca40548aba814bbea5ae6d
#
_cell.length_a   1.000
_cell.length_b   1.000
_cell.length_c   1.000
_cell.angle_alpha   90.00
_cell.angle_beta   90.00
_cell.angle_gamma   90.00
#
_symmetry.space_group_name_H-M   'P 1'
#
loop_
_entity.id
_entity.type
_entity.pdbx_description
1 polymer ?
#
loop_
_entity_poly.entity_id
_entity_poly.type
_entity_poly.pdbx_seq_one_letter_code
_entity_poly.pdbx_strand_id
1 'polypeptide(L)'
;IIDRVGRKQLIYWGVSGMIICLVAIGIYFAWGAQIGLGNGFMLTFFLAYVFCCAISISAIVFVLLSEMYPNSVRGRAMSIAGFALWIGTYLIGQLTPVLLGWSQAGTFFIFAFMCVPYMLIMWKVVPETTGKTLEEIEAYWTNRKK
;
A
#
# COMPACT_ATOMS: atom_id res chain seq x y z
N ILE A 1 8.00 -17.06 2.01
CA ILE A 1 7.99 -16.01 3.04
C ILE A 1 6.57 -15.58 3.34
N ILE A 2 5.73 -15.37 2.33
CA ILE A 2 4.32 -14.89 2.43
C ILE A 2 3.49 -15.81 3.34
N ASP A 3 3.62 -17.13 3.19
CA ASP A 3 2.82 -18.11 3.94
C ASP A 3 3.31 -18.33 5.40
N ARG A 4 4.53 -17.89 5.73
CA ARG A 4 5.10 -18.05 7.09
C ARG A 4 4.90 -16.82 7.97
N VAL A 5 4.92 -15.62 7.39
CA VAL A 5 4.87 -14.36 8.15
C VAL A 5 3.44 -13.84 8.30
N GLY A 6 2.52 -14.27 7.45
CA GLY A 6 1.16 -13.75 7.42
C GLY A 6 1.03 -12.56 6.44
N ARG A 7 -0.03 -12.59 5.63
CA ARG A 7 -0.25 -11.60 4.56
C ARG A 7 -0.47 -10.20 5.12
N LYS A 8 -1.26 -10.10 6.18
CA LYS A 8 -1.55 -8.84 6.86
C LYS A 8 -0.31 -8.23 7.53
N GLN A 9 0.50 -9.08 8.16
CA GLN A 9 1.71 -8.65 8.84
C GLN A 9 2.77 -8.14 7.85
N LEU A 10 2.89 -8.79 6.69
CA LEU A 10 3.81 -8.36 5.63
C LEU A 10 3.41 -7.00 5.03
N ILE A 11 2.10 -6.73 4.89
CA ILE A 11 1.60 -5.41 4.48
C ILE A 11 1.96 -4.34 5.52
N TYR A 12 1.80 -4.62 6.82
CA TYR A 12 2.16 -3.64 7.85
C TYR A 12 3.63 -3.27 7.81
N TRP A 13 4.52 -4.25 7.73
CA TRP A 13 5.95 -4.01 7.63
C TRP A 13 6.31 -3.22 6.39
N GLY A 14 5.76 -3.60 5.23
CA GLY A 14 6.04 -2.92 3.96
C GLY A 14 5.50 -1.49 3.93
N VAL A 15 4.24 -1.27 4.33
CA VAL A 15 3.64 0.08 4.32
C VAL A 15 4.29 0.98 5.36
N SER A 16 4.66 0.47 6.54
CA SER A 16 5.44 1.25 7.51
C SER A 16 6.79 1.67 6.94
N GLY A 17 7.49 0.76 6.27
CA GLY A 17 8.73 1.07 5.56
C GLY A 17 8.53 2.12 4.46
N MET A 18 7.44 2.03 3.70
CA MET A 18 7.09 3.03 2.67
C MET A 18 6.85 4.42 3.27
N ILE A 19 6.11 4.51 4.39
CA ILE A 19 5.86 5.79 5.08
C ILE A 19 7.19 6.41 5.52
N ILE A 20 8.08 5.64 6.14
CA ILE A 20 9.39 6.11 6.58
C ILE A 20 10.21 6.62 5.39
N CYS A 21 10.23 5.88 4.29
CA CYS A 21 10.97 6.28 3.09
C CYS A 21 10.40 7.57 2.47
N LEU A 22 9.06 7.69 2.35
CA LEU A 22 8.40 8.87 1.81
C LEU A 22 8.66 10.11 2.68
N VAL A 23 8.62 9.96 4.01
CA VAL A 23 8.95 11.06 4.93
C VAL A 23 10.42 11.45 4.80
N ALA A 24 11.34 10.48 4.71
CA ALA A 24 12.76 10.77 4.51
C ALA A 24 13.03 11.51 3.19
N ILE A 25 12.37 11.14 2.10
CA ILE A 25 12.48 11.84 0.81
C ILE A 25 11.86 13.24 0.92
N GLY A 26 10.71 13.39 1.60
CA GLY A 26 10.10 14.68 1.88
C GLY A 26 11.04 15.63 2.65
N ILE A 27 11.71 15.12 3.68
CA ILE A 27 12.72 15.86 4.45
C ILE A 27 13.91 16.25 3.56
N TYR A 28 14.37 15.36 2.69
CA TYR A 28 15.43 15.67 1.74
C TYR A 28 15.06 16.87 0.84
N PHE A 29 13.85 16.91 0.30
CA PHE A 29 13.41 18.04 -0.54
C PHE A 29 13.13 19.32 0.26
N ALA A 30 12.75 19.20 1.54
CA ALA A 30 12.49 20.37 2.38
C ALA A 30 13.78 21.02 2.91
N TRP A 31 14.70 20.22 3.41
CA TRP A 31 15.89 20.69 4.15
C TRP A 31 17.22 20.08 3.68
N GLY A 32 17.23 19.23 2.66
CA GLY A 32 18.42 18.50 2.26
C GLY A 32 19.61 19.40 1.89
N ALA A 33 19.36 20.54 1.27
CA ALA A 33 20.39 21.52 0.94
C ALA A 33 21.01 22.16 2.18
N GLN A 34 20.26 22.33 3.27
CA GLN A 34 20.71 22.91 4.53
C GLN A 34 21.51 21.90 5.39
N ILE A 35 21.12 20.63 5.30
CA ILE A 35 21.74 19.54 6.06
C ILE A 35 22.95 18.95 5.32
N GLY A 36 23.14 19.30 4.04
CA GLY A 36 24.24 18.76 3.22
C GLY A 36 24.02 17.31 2.76
N LEU A 37 22.73 16.89 2.65
CA LEU A 37 22.39 15.55 2.18
C LEU A 37 22.67 15.43 0.67
N GLY A 38 23.50 14.47 0.29
CA GLY A 38 23.82 14.21 -1.12
C GLY A 38 22.71 13.46 -1.86
N ASN A 39 22.76 13.48 -3.19
CA ASN A 39 21.83 12.76 -4.05
C ASN A 39 21.76 11.25 -3.77
N GLY A 40 22.83 10.66 -3.21
CA GLY A 40 22.88 9.27 -2.80
C GLY A 40 21.86 8.93 -1.69
N PHE A 41 21.61 9.87 -0.78
CA PHE A 41 20.58 9.71 0.25
C PHE A 41 19.19 9.54 -0.39
N MET A 42 18.81 10.44 -1.28
CA MET A 42 17.53 10.38 -1.99
C MET A 42 17.37 9.06 -2.77
N LEU A 43 18.41 8.67 -3.51
CA LEU A 43 18.39 7.44 -4.31
C LEU A 43 18.22 6.20 -3.43
N THR A 44 18.91 6.13 -2.29
CA THR A 44 18.80 5.01 -1.36
C THR A 44 17.40 4.87 -0.79
N PHE A 45 16.78 5.96 -0.33
CA PHE A 45 15.43 5.91 0.21
C PHE A 45 14.38 5.68 -0.87
N PHE A 46 14.60 6.14 -2.10
CA PHE A 46 13.73 5.84 -3.23
C PHE A 46 13.77 4.36 -3.60
N LEU A 47 14.95 3.75 -3.66
CA LEU A 47 15.10 2.32 -3.90
C LEU A 47 14.49 1.48 -2.75
N ALA A 48 14.69 1.89 -1.52
CA ALA A 48 14.09 1.25 -0.35
C ALA A 48 12.54 1.33 -0.40
N TYR A 49 11.98 2.47 -0.81
CA TYR A 49 10.54 2.63 -1.03
C TYR A 49 10.01 1.66 -2.09
N VAL A 50 10.68 1.57 -3.24
CA VAL A 50 10.28 0.64 -4.32
C VAL A 50 10.35 -0.81 -3.84
N PHE A 51 11.39 -1.17 -3.09
CA PHE A 51 11.56 -2.49 -2.52
C PHE A 51 10.43 -2.84 -1.52
N CYS A 52 10.11 -1.93 -0.60
CA CYS A 52 9.00 -2.11 0.34
C CYS A 52 7.65 -2.24 -0.39
N CYS A 53 7.43 -1.44 -1.43
CA CYS A 53 6.22 -1.50 -2.26
C CYS A 53 6.11 -2.85 -2.99
N ALA A 54 7.20 -3.33 -3.57
CA ALA A 54 7.23 -4.58 -4.31
C ALA A 54 6.93 -5.80 -3.41
N ILE A 55 7.50 -5.85 -2.22
CA ILE A 55 7.28 -6.97 -1.29
C ILE A 55 5.88 -6.95 -0.67
N SER A 56 5.34 -5.77 -0.38
CA SER A 56 4.06 -5.65 0.33
C SER A 56 2.87 -5.53 -0.62
N ILE A 57 2.66 -4.35 -1.18
CA ILE A 57 1.43 -4.05 -1.92
C ILE A 57 1.36 -4.82 -3.24
N SER A 58 2.43 -4.77 -4.05
CA SER A 58 2.41 -5.37 -5.38
C SER A 58 2.24 -6.89 -5.36
N ALA A 59 2.89 -7.56 -4.41
CA ALA A 59 2.83 -9.02 -4.31
C ALA A 59 1.52 -9.52 -3.68
N ILE A 60 0.94 -8.76 -2.73
CA ILE A 60 -0.10 -9.28 -1.85
C ILE A 60 -1.50 -8.83 -2.26
N VAL A 61 -1.67 -7.67 -2.90
CA VAL A 61 -3.00 -7.12 -3.21
C VAL A 61 -3.87 -8.10 -4.01
N PHE A 62 -3.36 -8.67 -5.08
CA PHE A 62 -4.14 -9.60 -5.90
C PHE A 62 -4.37 -10.95 -5.22
N VAL A 63 -3.41 -11.43 -4.43
CA VAL A 63 -3.57 -12.65 -3.63
C VAL A 63 -4.67 -12.44 -2.60
N LEU A 64 -4.60 -11.35 -1.85
CA LEU A 64 -5.60 -11.01 -0.84
C LEU A 64 -7.00 -10.84 -1.45
N LEU A 65 -7.12 -10.13 -2.58
CA LEU A 65 -8.36 -9.98 -3.32
C LEU A 65 -8.96 -11.34 -3.73
N SER A 66 -8.11 -12.26 -4.22
CA SER A 66 -8.58 -13.59 -4.64
C SER A 66 -9.05 -14.46 -3.48
N GLU A 67 -8.53 -14.25 -2.28
CA GLU A 67 -8.86 -15.01 -1.08
C GLU A 67 -10.05 -14.45 -0.30
N MET A 68 -10.27 -13.14 -0.40
CA MET A 68 -11.36 -12.48 0.31
C MET A 68 -12.75 -12.77 -0.27
N TYR A 69 -12.84 -13.16 -1.54
CA TYR A 69 -14.13 -13.32 -2.21
C TYR A 69 -14.51 -14.79 -2.39
N PRO A 70 -15.79 -15.16 -2.11
CA PRO A 70 -16.34 -16.48 -2.40
C PRO A 70 -16.21 -16.83 -3.88
N ASN A 71 -16.06 -18.12 -4.19
CA ASN A 71 -15.89 -18.61 -5.56
C ASN A 71 -17.01 -18.14 -6.51
N SER A 72 -18.25 -18.05 -6.04
CA SER A 72 -19.42 -17.67 -6.82
C SER A 72 -19.37 -16.25 -7.39
N VAL A 73 -18.71 -15.31 -6.72
CA VAL A 73 -18.67 -13.89 -7.10
C VAL A 73 -17.23 -13.40 -7.35
N ARG A 74 -16.22 -14.24 -7.13
CA ARG A 74 -14.79 -13.88 -7.19
C ARG A 74 -14.41 -13.16 -8.47
N GLY A 75 -14.79 -13.69 -9.64
CA GLY A 75 -14.43 -13.09 -10.92
C GLY A 75 -14.96 -11.66 -11.07
N ARG A 76 -16.23 -11.45 -10.76
CA ARG A 76 -16.87 -10.11 -10.83
C ARG A 76 -16.26 -9.14 -9.81
N ALA A 77 -16.08 -9.59 -8.57
CA ALA A 77 -15.53 -8.77 -7.50
C ALA A 77 -14.08 -8.36 -7.79
N MET A 78 -13.25 -9.28 -8.27
CA MET A 78 -11.88 -8.99 -8.67
C MET A 78 -11.80 -8.02 -9.86
N SER A 79 -12.71 -8.14 -10.84
CA SER A 79 -12.75 -7.21 -11.99
C SER A 79 -13.09 -5.79 -11.54
N ILE A 80 -14.08 -5.63 -10.65
CA ILE A 80 -14.48 -4.31 -10.12
C ILE A 80 -13.33 -3.72 -9.27
N ALA A 81 -12.75 -4.52 -8.38
CA ALA A 81 -11.64 -4.06 -7.53
C ALA A 81 -10.40 -3.70 -8.37
N GLY A 82 -10.06 -4.51 -9.37
CA GLY A 82 -8.97 -4.22 -10.31
C GLY A 82 -9.22 -2.95 -11.12
N PHE A 83 -10.44 -2.75 -11.60
CA PHE A 83 -10.82 -1.52 -12.32
C PHE A 83 -10.68 -0.28 -11.43
N ALA A 84 -11.16 -0.35 -10.18
CA ALA A 84 -11.01 0.75 -9.22
C ALA A 84 -9.53 1.03 -8.90
N LEU A 85 -8.70 0.00 -8.77
CA LEU A 85 -7.26 0.12 -8.56
C LEU A 85 -6.58 0.85 -9.73
N TRP A 86 -6.91 0.49 -10.96
CA TRP A 86 -6.34 1.14 -12.15
C TRP A 86 -6.79 2.59 -12.32
N ILE A 87 -8.05 2.91 -12.01
CA ILE A 87 -8.53 4.30 -11.97
C ILE A 87 -7.74 5.08 -10.92
N GLY A 88 -7.58 4.55 -9.70
CA GLY A 88 -6.80 5.20 -8.66
C GLY A 88 -5.35 5.44 -9.07
N THR A 89 -4.70 4.45 -9.68
CA THR A 89 -3.33 4.56 -10.21
C THR A 89 -3.23 5.64 -11.28
N TYR A 90 -4.18 5.70 -12.20
CA TYR A 90 -4.24 6.72 -13.23
C TYR A 90 -4.37 8.13 -12.64
N LEU A 91 -5.30 8.32 -11.69
CA LEU A 91 -5.51 9.62 -11.04
C LEU A 91 -4.25 10.08 -10.29
N ILE A 92 -3.59 9.20 -9.55
CA ILE A 92 -2.33 9.52 -8.87
C ILE A 92 -1.25 9.88 -9.89
N GLY A 93 -1.15 9.11 -10.98
CA GLY A 93 -0.19 9.40 -12.05
C GLY A 93 -0.39 10.79 -12.69
N GLN A 94 -1.64 11.22 -12.86
CA GLN A 94 -1.96 12.56 -13.39
C GLN A 94 -1.73 13.68 -12.35
N LEU A 95 -2.04 13.43 -11.09
CA LEU A 95 -1.89 14.42 -10.02
C LEU A 95 -0.43 14.63 -9.61
N THR A 96 0.39 13.59 -9.69
CA THR A 96 1.79 13.63 -9.23
C THR A 96 2.61 14.76 -9.88
N PRO A 97 2.62 14.96 -11.22
CA PRO A 97 3.38 16.05 -11.83
C PRO A 97 2.90 17.43 -11.40
N VAL A 98 1.58 17.60 -11.21
CA VAL A 98 0.98 18.87 -10.76
C VAL A 98 1.42 19.18 -9.33
N LEU A 99 1.34 18.20 -8.43
CA LEU A 99 1.77 18.34 -7.04
C LEU A 99 3.27 18.61 -6.91
N LEU A 100 4.09 17.93 -7.72
CA LEU A 100 5.53 18.15 -7.75
C LEU A 100 5.88 19.56 -8.26
N GLY A 101 5.08 20.12 -9.19
CA GLY A 101 5.21 21.49 -9.65
C GLY A 101 4.91 22.53 -8.57
N TRP A 102 4.05 22.21 -7.59
CA TRP A 102 3.75 23.11 -6.47
C TRP A 102 4.78 22.99 -5.35
N SER A 103 5.05 21.77 -4.90
CA SER A 103 6.03 21.51 -3.84
C SER A 103 6.49 20.06 -3.88
N GLN A 104 7.77 19.85 -4.13
CA GLN A 104 8.35 18.50 -4.12
C GLN A 104 8.22 17.86 -2.73
N ALA A 105 8.65 18.55 -1.68
CA ALA A 105 8.53 18.06 -0.31
C ALA A 105 7.09 17.79 0.09
N GLY A 106 6.18 18.73 -0.21
CA GLY A 106 4.76 18.61 0.11
C GLY A 106 4.12 17.38 -0.53
N THR A 107 4.48 17.06 -1.76
CA THR A 107 3.97 15.88 -2.48
C THR A 107 4.32 14.58 -1.75
N PHE A 108 5.56 14.42 -1.31
CA PHE A 108 5.98 13.21 -0.59
C PHE A 108 5.32 13.10 0.79
N PHE A 109 5.11 14.20 1.49
CA PHE A 109 4.35 14.21 2.74
C PHE A 109 2.87 13.87 2.55
N ILE A 110 2.23 14.35 1.48
CA ILE A 110 0.85 13.98 1.12
C ILE A 110 0.76 12.48 0.86
N PHE A 111 1.70 11.92 0.10
CA PHE A 111 1.71 10.48 -0.17
C PHE A 111 1.94 9.65 1.10
N ALA A 112 2.84 10.08 1.98
CA ALA A 112 3.03 9.43 3.29
C ALA A 112 1.76 9.49 4.13
N PHE A 113 1.07 10.63 4.15
CA PHE A 113 -0.20 10.79 4.86
C PHE A 113 -1.30 9.89 4.28
N MET A 114 -1.38 9.72 2.95
CA MET A 114 -2.35 8.83 2.30
C MET A 114 -2.11 7.34 2.60
N CYS A 115 -0.91 6.95 2.99
CA CYS A 115 -0.64 5.58 3.44
C CYS A 115 -1.27 5.26 4.81
N VAL A 116 -1.55 6.28 5.65
CA VAL A 116 -2.14 6.09 6.98
C VAL A 116 -3.57 5.56 6.92
N PRO A 117 -4.52 6.16 6.17
CA PRO A 117 -5.87 5.60 6.01
C PRO A 117 -5.83 4.18 5.39
N TYR A 118 -4.90 3.92 4.48
CA TYR A 118 -4.73 2.57 3.95
C TYR A 118 -4.37 1.56 5.05
N MET A 119 -3.43 1.89 5.94
CA MET A 119 -3.11 1.04 7.09
C MET A 119 -4.29 0.83 8.03
N LEU A 120 -5.07 1.88 8.30
CA LEU A 120 -6.25 1.80 9.16
C LEU A 120 -7.34 0.90 8.56
N ILE A 121 -7.57 0.99 7.26
CA ILE A 121 -8.51 0.12 6.54
C ILE A 121 -8.04 -1.34 6.61
N MET A 122 -6.76 -1.58 6.34
CA MET A 122 -6.18 -2.92 6.43
C MET A 122 -6.31 -3.51 7.84
N TRP A 123 -6.15 -2.68 8.87
CA TRP A 123 -6.28 -3.12 10.25
C TRP A 123 -7.72 -3.47 10.63
N LYS A 124 -8.68 -2.59 10.30
CA LYS A 124 -10.07 -2.71 10.77
C LYS A 124 -10.95 -3.59 9.89
N VAL A 125 -10.71 -3.59 8.59
CA VAL A 125 -11.63 -4.18 7.61
C VAL A 125 -11.16 -5.55 7.14
N VAL A 126 -9.88 -5.72 6.88
CA VAL A 126 -9.33 -6.93 6.28
C VAL A 126 -9.00 -7.97 7.36
N PRO A 127 -9.65 -9.15 7.35
CA PRO A 127 -9.28 -10.25 8.25
C PRO A 127 -7.94 -10.87 7.84
N GLU A 128 -7.25 -11.52 8.77
CA GLU A 128 -6.10 -12.36 8.44
C GLU A 128 -6.59 -13.60 7.67
N THR A 129 -6.03 -13.80 6.48
CA THR A 129 -6.40 -14.91 5.60
C THR A 129 -5.42 -16.08 5.66
N THR A 130 -4.27 -15.89 6.31
CA THR A 130 -3.23 -16.90 6.39
C THR A 130 -3.70 -18.11 7.18
N GLY A 131 -3.63 -19.30 6.57
CA GLY A 131 -4.01 -20.55 7.20
C GLY A 131 -5.52 -20.79 7.34
N LYS A 132 -6.36 -19.93 6.78
CA LYS A 132 -7.81 -20.10 6.75
C LYS A 132 -8.28 -20.63 5.40
N THR A 133 -9.30 -21.49 5.44
CA THR A 133 -9.98 -21.97 4.24
C THR A 133 -10.90 -20.88 3.67
N LEU A 134 -11.22 -20.97 2.38
CA LEU A 134 -12.16 -20.04 1.74
C LEU A 134 -13.54 -20.05 2.40
N GLU A 135 -13.97 -21.23 2.89
CA GLU A 135 -15.24 -21.43 3.58
C GLU A 135 -15.27 -20.71 4.94
N GLU A 136 -14.17 -20.73 5.68
CA GLU A 136 -14.03 -19.98 6.93
C GLU A 136 -14.05 -18.47 6.73
N ILE A 137 -13.46 -17.99 5.64
CA ILE A 137 -13.48 -16.58 5.28
C ILE A 137 -14.90 -16.15 4.85
N GLU A 138 -15.61 -17.00 4.10
CA GLU A 138 -17.01 -16.78 3.73
C GLU A 138 -17.93 -16.74 4.95
N ALA A 139 -17.74 -17.65 5.92
CA ALA A 139 -18.45 -17.66 7.18
C ALA A 139 -18.18 -16.40 8.01
N TYR A 140 -16.94 -15.90 8.03
CA TYR A 140 -16.59 -14.65 8.70
C TYR A 140 -17.39 -13.45 8.15
N TRP A 141 -17.52 -13.33 6.83
CA TRP A 141 -18.27 -12.25 6.20
C TRP A 141 -19.79 -12.38 6.39
N THR A 142 -20.31 -13.61 6.40
CA THR A 142 -21.73 -13.87 6.62
C THR A 142 -22.14 -13.55 8.05
N ASN A 143 -21.30 -13.89 9.03
CA ASN A 143 -21.60 -13.61 10.45
C ASN A 143 -21.43 -12.12 10.82
N ARG A 144 -20.64 -11.35 10.08
CA ARG A 144 -20.49 -9.90 10.30
C ARG A 144 -21.67 -9.06 9.79
N LYS A 145 -22.56 -9.67 8.98
CA LYS A 145 -23.80 -9.03 8.48
C LYS A 145 -24.99 -9.16 9.42
N LYS A 146 -24.87 -9.95 10.48
CA LYS A 146 -25.83 -10.03 11.58
C LYS A 146 -25.36 -9.13 12.73
#